data_8e2e24d395222b8fd283b2641ba8f241
#
_entry.id   8e2e24d395222b8fd283b2641ba8f241
#
_cell.length_a   1.000
_cell.length_b   1.000
_cell.length_c   1.000
_cell.angle_alpha   90.00
_cell.angle_beta   90.00
_cell.angle_gamma   90.00
#
_symmetry.space_group_name_H-M   'P 1'
#
loop_
_entity.id
_entity.type
_entity.pdbx_description
1 polymer ?
#
loop_
_entity_poly.entity_id
_entity_poly.type
_entity_poly.pdbx_seq_one_letter_code
_entity_poly.pdbx_strand_id
1 'polypeptide(L)'
;VLVGGARLPENLAEQAKATGLNIVTTYGATETCGGCVYDGIPLEGVSIQIIDGLIELKVPEMNSGDWIKTKDLGEIVDGKLKILGRVDDVIISGGENISLDKLEKYLEAKFSNQLFVAVALPDEKWGEILGLVSEKEFPSEMNSQIANDLGKFYVPKTSKVISNIPTIGIGKFDRSAIAKLF
;
A
#
# COMPACT_ATOMS: atom_id res chain seq x y z
N VAL A 1 -21.50 0.53 -0.33
CA VAL A 1 -20.56 -0.54 -0.71
C VAL A 1 -19.43 -0.55 0.30
N LEU A 2 -19.07 -1.72 0.86
CA LEU A 2 -17.89 -1.88 1.73
C LEU A 2 -16.67 -2.19 0.85
N VAL A 3 -15.57 -1.48 1.12
CA VAL A 3 -14.28 -1.66 0.42
C VAL A 3 -13.17 -1.85 1.44
N GLY A 4 -12.46 -2.96 1.35
CA GLY A 4 -11.35 -3.29 2.26
C GLY A 4 -10.42 -4.35 1.70
N GLY A 5 -9.42 -4.76 2.49
CA GLY A 5 -8.41 -5.74 2.10
C GLY A 5 -7.24 -5.18 1.30
N ALA A 6 -7.40 -4.03 0.68
CA ALA A 6 -6.36 -3.27 -0.02
C ALA A 6 -6.68 -1.77 0.06
N ARG A 7 -5.68 -0.95 -0.28
CA ARG A 7 -5.88 0.50 -0.38
C ARG A 7 -6.86 0.81 -1.54
N LEU A 8 -7.85 1.67 -1.27
CA LEU A 8 -8.72 2.22 -2.31
C LEU A 8 -8.01 3.42 -2.94
N PRO A 9 -7.72 3.40 -4.26
CA PRO A 9 -7.17 4.54 -4.99
C PRO A 9 -8.08 5.78 -4.92
N GLU A 10 -7.49 6.97 -4.74
CA GLU A 10 -8.27 8.21 -4.62
C GLU A 10 -9.13 8.49 -5.87
N ASN A 11 -8.53 8.33 -7.06
CA ASN A 11 -9.22 8.50 -8.32
C ASN A 11 -10.42 7.56 -8.46
N LEU A 12 -10.30 6.31 -7.98
CA LEU A 12 -11.40 5.35 -8.00
C LEU A 12 -12.48 5.70 -6.99
N ALA A 13 -12.09 6.20 -5.81
CA ALA A 13 -13.03 6.68 -4.81
C ALA A 13 -13.85 7.88 -5.33
N GLU A 14 -13.21 8.83 -6.03
CA GLU A 14 -13.86 9.97 -6.65
C GLU A 14 -14.82 9.56 -7.79
N GLN A 15 -14.37 8.65 -8.67
CA GLN A 15 -15.24 8.12 -9.72
C GLN A 15 -16.48 7.44 -9.15
N ALA A 16 -16.32 6.62 -8.12
CA ALA A 16 -17.43 5.95 -7.47
C ALA A 16 -18.41 6.95 -6.82
N LYS A 17 -17.90 8.01 -6.16
CA LYS A 17 -18.75 9.09 -5.65
C LYS A 17 -19.52 9.79 -6.77
N ALA A 18 -18.87 10.06 -7.90
CA ALA A 18 -19.49 10.70 -9.06
C ALA A 18 -20.65 9.86 -9.65
N THR A 19 -20.62 8.53 -9.49
CA THR A 19 -21.72 7.63 -9.89
C THR A 19 -22.80 7.47 -8.81
N GLY A 20 -22.70 8.20 -7.69
CA GLY A 20 -23.66 8.13 -6.58
C GLY A 20 -23.45 6.93 -5.65
N LEU A 21 -22.34 6.20 -5.77
CA LEU A 21 -22.03 5.10 -4.87
C LEU A 21 -21.57 5.62 -3.50
N ASN A 22 -22.25 5.17 -2.45
CA ASN A 22 -21.80 5.39 -1.08
C ASN A 22 -20.76 4.30 -0.72
N ILE A 23 -19.49 4.69 -0.62
CA ILE A 23 -18.39 3.81 -0.23
C ILE A 23 -18.11 4.00 1.25
N VAL A 24 -17.96 2.89 1.95
CA VAL A 24 -17.43 2.81 3.31
C VAL A 24 -16.15 1.99 3.26
N THR A 25 -15.04 2.59 3.66
CA THR A 25 -13.76 1.88 3.73
C THR A 25 -13.67 1.05 4.99
N THR A 26 -13.07 -0.13 4.91
CA THR A 26 -12.86 -0.99 6.08
C THR A 26 -11.38 -1.32 6.24
N TYR A 27 -10.90 -1.30 7.47
CA TYR A 27 -9.57 -1.76 7.83
C TYR A 27 -9.66 -2.86 8.89
N GLY A 28 -8.80 -3.84 8.74
CA GLY A 28 -8.64 -4.98 9.63
C GLY A 28 -7.56 -5.91 9.10
N ALA A 29 -7.22 -6.91 9.88
CA ALA A 29 -6.22 -7.92 9.57
C ALA A 29 -6.86 -9.31 9.61
N THR A 30 -6.14 -10.33 9.19
CA THR A 30 -6.59 -11.73 9.32
C THR A 30 -6.89 -12.07 10.78
N GLU A 31 -6.08 -11.54 11.67
CA GLU A 31 -6.17 -11.74 13.12
C GLU A 31 -7.42 -11.08 13.74
N THR A 32 -7.98 -10.05 13.08
CA THR A 32 -9.23 -9.41 13.52
C THR A 32 -10.49 -10.06 12.92
N CYS A 33 -10.34 -11.19 12.21
CA CYS A 33 -11.43 -11.91 11.54
C CYS A 33 -12.24 -11.05 10.54
N GLY A 34 -11.69 -9.93 10.10
CA GLY A 34 -12.34 -9.01 9.14
C GLY A 34 -12.09 -7.53 9.47
N GLY A 35 -12.88 -6.65 8.85
CA GLY A 35 -12.81 -5.22 9.09
C GLY A 35 -13.33 -4.87 10.49
N CYS A 36 -12.52 -4.17 11.27
CA CYS A 36 -12.87 -3.69 12.61
C CYS A 36 -12.82 -2.16 12.76
N VAL A 37 -12.37 -1.44 11.71
CA VAL A 37 -12.38 0.02 11.63
C VAL A 37 -13.06 0.42 10.32
N TYR A 38 -14.02 1.33 10.38
CA TYR A 38 -14.84 1.76 9.24
C TYR A 38 -14.71 3.27 9.06
N ASP A 39 -14.28 3.71 7.88
CA ASP A 39 -13.97 5.12 7.57
C ASP A 39 -13.06 5.79 8.64
N GLY A 40 -12.10 4.99 9.14
CA GLY A 40 -11.17 5.40 10.19
C GLY A 40 -11.74 5.34 11.62
N ILE A 41 -13.00 4.98 11.80
CA ILE A 41 -13.67 4.90 13.10
C ILE A 41 -13.70 3.43 13.57
N PRO A 42 -13.15 3.09 14.74
CA PRO A 42 -13.22 1.73 15.25
C PRO A 42 -14.67 1.34 15.60
N LEU A 43 -14.99 0.08 15.38
CA LEU A 43 -16.27 -0.49 15.84
C LEU A 43 -16.34 -0.51 17.37
N GLU A 44 -17.55 -0.64 17.90
CA GLU A 44 -17.79 -0.74 19.36
C GLU A 44 -16.95 -1.86 19.98
N GLY A 45 -16.24 -1.55 21.07
CA GLY A 45 -15.34 -2.47 21.74
C GLY A 45 -13.94 -2.59 21.14
N VAL A 46 -13.70 -2.08 19.93
CA VAL A 46 -12.38 -2.06 19.31
C VAL A 46 -11.57 -0.88 19.83
N SER A 47 -10.34 -1.14 20.26
CA SER A 47 -9.38 -0.10 20.65
C SER A 47 -8.22 -0.05 19.66
N ILE A 48 -7.72 1.16 19.41
CA ILE A 48 -6.58 1.42 18.52
C ILE A 48 -5.53 2.19 19.31
N GLN A 49 -4.26 1.79 19.18
CA GLN A 49 -3.13 2.61 19.59
C GLN A 49 -2.07 2.64 18.51
N ILE A 50 -1.24 3.69 18.54
CA ILE A 50 -0.09 3.85 17.65
C ILE A 50 1.17 3.78 18.51
N ILE A 51 2.01 2.78 18.27
CA ILE A 51 3.29 2.59 18.95
C ILE A 51 4.40 2.61 17.90
N ASP A 52 5.33 3.54 18.03
CA ASP A 52 6.43 3.75 17.06
C ASP A 52 5.93 3.88 15.61
N GLY A 53 4.77 4.51 15.42
CA GLY A 53 4.11 4.66 14.13
C GLY A 53 3.33 3.43 13.66
N LEU A 54 3.41 2.30 14.36
CA LEU A 54 2.69 1.07 14.03
C LEU A 54 1.29 1.04 14.64
N ILE A 55 0.34 0.56 13.87
CA ILE A 55 -1.03 0.35 14.32
C ILE A 55 -1.08 -0.93 15.15
N GLU A 56 -1.58 -0.80 16.37
CA GLU A 56 -1.94 -1.94 17.21
C GLU A 56 -3.46 -1.91 17.46
N LEU A 57 -4.08 -3.07 17.37
CA LEU A 57 -5.52 -3.26 17.51
C LEU A 57 -5.82 -4.16 18.71
N LYS A 58 -6.89 -3.85 19.42
CA LYS A 58 -7.48 -4.74 20.41
C LYS A 58 -8.95 -4.94 20.07
N VAL A 59 -9.35 -6.20 19.83
CA VAL A 59 -10.71 -6.55 19.40
C VAL A 59 -11.40 -7.43 20.46
N PRO A 60 -12.69 -7.25 20.70
CA PRO A 60 -13.41 -7.98 21.77
C PRO A 60 -13.39 -9.49 21.58
N GLU A 61 -13.41 -9.96 20.33
CA GLU A 61 -13.49 -11.38 19.98
C GLU A 61 -12.22 -12.16 20.32
N MET A 62 -11.11 -11.47 20.57
CA MET A 62 -9.89 -12.11 21.06
C MET A 62 -9.95 -12.26 22.59
N ASN A 63 -10.27 -13.44 23.05
CA ASN A 63 -10.40 -13.78 24.47
C ASN A 63 -9.13 -13.56 25.32
N SER A 64 -7.97 -13.33 24.69
CA SER A 64 -6.70 -13.04 25.39
C SER A 64 -6.64 -11.61 25.95
N GLY A 65 -7.41 -10.69 25.39
CA GLY A 65 -7.32 -9.26 25.73
C GLY A 65 -6.00 -8.60 25.27
N ASP A 66 -5.22 -9.28 24.45
CA ASP A 66 -3.91 -8.80 23.97
C ASP A 66 -4.05 -7.84 22.81
N TRP A 67 -3.00 -7.02 22.60
CA TRP A 67 -2.89 -6.16 21.44
C TRP A 67 -2.36 -6.93 20.24
N ILE A 68 -3.07 -6.85 19.12
CA ILE A 68 -2.62 -7.34 17.83
C ILE A 68 -1.66 -6.31 17.25
N LYS A 69 -0.38 -6.67 17.13
CA LYS A 69 0.63 -5.84 16.50
C LYS A 69 0.60 -6.03 15.00
N THR A 70 0.24 -4.98 14.27
CA THR A 70 0.25 -5.04 12.81
C THR A 70 1.61 -4.58 12.27
N LYS A 71 1.80 -4.75 10.96
CA LYS A 71 2.91 -4.13 10.21
C LYS A 71 2.49 -2.86 9.51
N ASP A 72 1.30 -2.37 9.77
CA ASP A 72 0.75 -1.19 9.15
C ASP A 72 1.15 0.05 9.93
N LEU A 73 1.60 1.07 9.22
CA LEU A 73 1.87 2.40 9.75
C LEU A 73 0.60 3.22 9.76
N GLY A 74 0.38 4.01 10.81
CA GLY A 74 -0.79 4.86 10.89
C GLY A 74 -0.63 6.02 11.86
N GLU A 75 -1.60 6.91 11.79
CA GLU A 75 -1.76 8.04 12.69
C GLU A 75 -3.25 8.22 13.04
N ILE A 76 -3.54 8.86 14.16
CA ILE A 76 -4.90 9.25 14.52
C ILE A 76 -5.03 10.76 14.30
N VAL A 77 -5.88 11.13 13.35
CA VAL A 77 -6.17 12.54 13.01
C VAL A 77 -7.65 12.78 13.22
N ASP A 78 -8.00 13.78 14.01
CA ASP A 78 -9.39 14.13 14.35
C ASP A 78 -10.22 12.92 14.83
N GLY A 79 -9.59 12.05 15.62
CA GLY A 79 -10.22 10.84 16.17
C GLY A 79 -10.42 9.70 15.17
N LYS A 80 -9.87 9.81 13.95
CA LYS A 80 -9.94 8.78 12.92
C LYS A 80 -8.57 8.18 12.64
N LEU A 81 -8.54 6.87 12.48
CA LEU A 81 -7.35 6.16 12.02
C LEU A 81 -7.10 6.49 10.55
N LYS A 82 -5.90 6.94 10.24
CA LYS A 82 -5.38 7.10 8.88
C LYS A 82 -4.23 6.13 8.67
N ILE A 83 -4.34 5.28 7.66
CA ILE A 83 -3.31 4.30 7.31
C ILE A 83 -2.30 4.97 6.38
N LEU A 84 -1.04 4.94 6.77
CA LEU A 84 0.06 5.58 6.04
C LEU A 84 0.78 4.63 5.08
N GLY A 85 0.75 3.32 5.35
CA GLY A 85 1.42 2.29 4.55
C GLY A 85 1.80 1.10 5.40
N ARG A 86 2.81 0.33 4.96
CA ARG A 86 3.32 -0.85 5.68
C ARG A 86 4.83 -0.76 5.85
N VAL A 87 5.34 -1.29 6.95
CA VAL A 87 6.80 -1.35 7.19
C VAL A 87 7.48 -2.31 6.19
N ASP A 88 6.79 -3.39 5.82
CA ASP A 88 7.32 -4.37 4.86
C ASP A 88 7.17 -3.93 3.38
N ASP A 89 6.56 -2.76 3.12
CA ASP A 89 6.58 -2.10 1.83
C ASP A 89 7.71 -1.04 1.70
N VAL A 90 8.68 -1.06 2.63
CA VAL A 90 9.89 -0.23 2.58
C VAL A 90 11.09 -1.12 2.26
N ILE A 91 11.81 -0.79 1.22
CA ILE A 91 13.08 -1.45 0.86
C ILE A 91 14.27 -0.59 1.29
N ILE A 92 15.40 -1.24 1.56
CA ILE A 92 16.67 -0.56 1.88
C ILE A 92 17.60 -0.73 0.69
N SER A 93 17.78 0.32 -0.08
CA SER A 93 18.65 0.34 -1.25
C SER A 93 19.83 1.28 -1.05
N GLY A 94 21.03 0.70 -0.93
CA GLY A 94 22.23 1.50 -0.71
C GLY A 94 22.22 2.35 0.56
N GLY A 95 21.50 1.91 1.60
CA GLY A 95 21.34 2.62 2.87
C GLY A 95 20.17 3.61 2.92
N GLU A 96 19.44 3.78 1.83
CA GLU A 96 18.25 4.63 1.75
C GLU A 96 16.96 3.84 1.90
N ASN A 97 16.03 4.36 2.68
CA ASN A 97 14.70 3.79 2.86
C ASN A 97 13.76 4.26 1.74
N ILE A 98 13.28 3.32 0.92
CA ILE A 98 12.41 3.60 -0.21
C ILE A 98 11.05 2.96 0.04
N SER A 99 10.00 3.76 0.19
CA SER A 99 8.63 3.26 0.32
C SER A 99 8.03 2.94 -1.04
N LEU A 100 7.69 1.68 -1.25
CA LEU A 100 7.03 1.21 -2.48
C LEU A 100 5.65 1.85 -2.64
N ASP A 101 4.88 1.93 -1.56
CA ASP A 101 3.55 2.56 -1.53
C ASP A 101 3.61 4.07 -1.89
N LYS A 102 4.63 4.79 -1.41
CA LYS A 102 4.82 6.20 -1.77
C LYS A 102 5.07 6.39 -3.26
N LEU A 103 5.87 5.50 -3.87
CA LEU A 103 6.10 5.53 -5.31
C LEU A 103 4.82 5.20 -6.08
N GLU A 104 4.09 4.16 -5.69
CA GLU A 104 2.85 3.76 -6.35
C GLU A 104 1.80 4.87 -6.29
N LYS A 105 1.60 5.49 -5.13
CA LYS A 105 0.70 6.65 -4.96
C LYS A 105 1.08 7.83 -5.87
N TYR A 106 2.38 8.13 -5.95
CA TYR A 106 2.88 9.18 -6.83
C TYR A 106 2.58 8.86 -8.30
N LEU A 107 2.89 7.65 -8.75
CA LEU A 107 2.67 7.22 -10.13
C LEU A 107 1.17 7.19 -10.49
N GLU A 108 0.34 6.73 -9.57
CA GLU A 108 -1.12 6.73 -9.74
C GLU A 108 -1.69 8.15 -9.90
N ALA A 109 -1.21 9.11 -9.11
CA ALA A 109 -1.64 10.50 -9.21
C ALA A 109 -1.18 11.17 -10.53
N LYS A 110 0.02 10.84 -11.01
CA LYS A 110 0.59 11.43 -12.23
C LYS A 110 0.12 10.74 -13.52
N PHE A 111 -0.09 9.42 -13.47
CA PHE A 111 -0.40 8.58 -14.63
C PHE A 111 -1.66 7.74 -14.37
N SER A 112 -2.78 8.42 -14.08
CA SER A 112 -4.05 7.83 -13.61
C SER A 112 -4.67 6.74 -14.50
N ASN A 113 -4.26 6.62 -15.76
CA ASN A 113 -4.79 5.63 -16.72
C ASN A 113 -3.93 4.36 -16.80
N GLN A 114 -2.96 4.20 -15.89
CA GLN A 114 -2.01 3.10 -15.90
C GLN A 114 -1.79 2.59 -14.48
N LEU A 115 -1.73 1.26 -14.36
CA LEU A 115 -1.40 0.58 -13.12
C LEU A 115 0.10 0.36 -13.02
N PHE A 116 0.67 0.66 -11.87
CA PHE A 116 2.08 0.41 -11.55
C PHE A 116 2.17 -0.38 -10.25
N VAL A 117 3.02 -1.40 -10.23
CA VAL A 117 3.31 -2.16 -9.02
C VAL A 117 4.81 -2.18 -8.79
N ALA A 118 5.22 -1.63 -7.67
CA ALA A 118 6.61 -1.60 -7.23
C ALA A 118 6.96 -2.86 -6.44
N VAL A 119 8.16 -3.39 -6.63
CA VAL A 119 8.64 -4.59 -5.93
C VAL A 119 10.07 -4.43 -5.47
N ALA A 120 10.40 -5.10 -4.37
CA ALA A 120 11.77 -5.28 -3.92
C ALA A 120 12.41 -6.42 -4.71
N LEU A 121 13.60 -6.19 -5.24
CA LEU A 121 14.42 -7.22 -5.89
C LEU A 121 15.76 -7.31 -5.18
N PRO A 122 16.28 -8.51 -4.90
CA PRO A 122 17.59 -8.66 -4.29
C PRO A 122 18.69 -8.17 -5.23
N ASP A 123 19.69 -7.49 -4.68
CA ASP A 123 20.86 -6.99 -5.41
C ASP A 123 22.14 -7.13 -4.57
N GLU A 124 23.19 -7.69 -5.16
CA GLU A 124 24.44 -7.96 -4.44
C GLU A 124 25.15 -6.70 -3.95
N LYS A 125 25.00 -5.57 -4.67
CA LYS A 125 25.68 -4.32 -4.37
C LYS A 125 24.86 -3.42 -3.45
N TRP A 126 23.53 -3.38 -3.65
CA TRP A 126 22.65 -2.43 -2.99
C TRP A 126 21.79 -3.06 -1.89
N GLY A 127 21.88 -4.40 -1.68
CA GLY A 127 21.00 -5.19 -0.82
C GLY A 127 19.68 -5.45 -1.51
N GLU A 128 18.92 -4.39 -1.74
CA GLU A 128 17.68 -4.43 -2.52
C GLU A 128 17.67 -3.31 -3.54
N ILE A 129 16.98 -3.54 -4.66
CA ILE A 129 16.71 -2.53 -5.68
C ILE A 129 15.21 -2.47 -5.98
N LEU A 130 14.79 -1.30 -6.45
CA LEU A 130 13.43 -1.05 -6.86
C LEU A 130 13.17 -1.57 -8.27
N GLY A 131 12.27 -2.56 -8.37
CA GLY A 131 11.67 -3.01 -9.61
C GLY A 131 10.27 -2.41 -9.80
N LEU A 132 9.85 -2.19 -11.05
CA LEU A 132 8.53 -1.67 -11.37
C LEU A 132 7.90 -2.49 -12.49
N VAL A 133 6.63 -2.88 -12.32
CA VAL A 133 5.84 -3.53 -13.38
C VAL A 133 4.63 -2.70 -13.74
N SER A 134 4.19 -2.85 -14.99
CA SER A 134 2.95 -2.26 -15.50
C SER A 134 2.39 -3.15 -16.61
N GLU A 135 1.09 -3.01 -16.91
CA GLU A 135 0.46 -3.68 -18.06
C GLU A 135 0.63 -2.92 -19.38
N LYS A 136 1.08 -1.67 -19.31
CA LYS A 136 1.30 -0.79 -20.47
C LYS A 136 2.74 -0.31 -20.50
N GLU A 137 3.17 0.17 -21.65
CA GLU A 137 4.48 0.82 -21.82
C GLU A 137 4.67 1.98 -20.85
N PHE A 138 5.89 2.12 -20.34
CA PHE A 138 6.21 3.17 -19.39
C PHE A 138 6.34 4.53 -20.10
N PRO A 139 5.73 5.60 -19.55
CA PRO A 139 5.90 6.94 -20.09
C PRO A 139 7.37 7.35 -20.12
N SER A 140 7.81 7.94 -21.23
CA SER A 140 9.22 8.31 -21.43
C SER A 140 9.76 9.30 -20.38
N GLU A 141 8.89 10.17 -19.88
CA GLU A 141 9.19 11.18 -18.86
C GLU A 141 9.13 10.66 -17.42
N MET A 142 8.62 9.44 -17.19
CA MET A 142 8.34 8.90 -15.86
C MET A 142 9.57 8.95 -14.93
N ASN A 143 10.70 8.43 -15.38
CA ASN A 143 11.91 8.36 -14.55
C ASN A 143 12.46 9.74 -14.20
N SER A 144 12.39 10.70 -15.12
CA SER A 144 12.82 12.08 -14.86
C SER A 144 11.90 12.79 -13.86
N GLN A 145 10.58 12.57 -13.97
CA GLN A 145 9.61 13.11 -13.01
C GLN A 145 9.78 12.49 -11.62
N ILE A 146 9.96 11.17 -11.52
CA ILE A 146 10.27 10.50 -10.25
C ILE A 146 11.53 11.09 -9.62
N ALA A 147 12.61 11.24 -10.40
CA ALA A 147 13.87 11.77 -9.90
C ALA A 147 13.74 13.19 -9.35
N ASN A 148 12.96 14.04 -10.02
CA ASN A 148 12.74 15.42 -9.63
C ASN A 148 11.82 15.56 -8.40
N ASP A 149 10.74 14.79 -8.35
CA ASP A 149 9.68 14.97 -7.36
C ASP A 149 9.91 14.13 -6.08
N LEU A 150 10.45 12.91 -6.22
CA LEU A 150 10.69 11.98 -5.10
C LEU A 150 12.18 11.77 -4.78
N GLY A 151 13.06 12.08 -5.73
CA GLY A 151 14.50 11.85 -5.62
C GLY A 151 14.98 10.63 -6.41
N LYS A 152 16.28 10.63 -6.74
CA LYS A 152 16.93 9.63 -7.59
C LYS A 152 16.84 8.18 -7.10
N PHE A 153 16.67 7.97 -5.80
CA PHE A 153 16.58 6.64 -5.20
C PHE A 153 15.22 5.98 -5.50
N TYR A 154 14.17 6.78 -5.77
CA TYR A 154 12.86 6.28 -6.18
C TYR A 154 12.77 5.89 -7.66
N VAL A 155 13.81 6.18 -8.47
CA VAL A 155 13.84 5.76 -9.88
C VAL A 155 14.06 4.25 -9.95
N PRO A 156 13.14 3.49 -10.59
CA PRO A 156 13.27 2.04 -10.71
C PRO A 156 14.58 1.66 -11.41
N LYS A 157 15.30 0.68 -10.86
CA LYS A 157 16.52 0.15 -11.48
C LYS A 157 16.22 -0.78 -12.64
N THR A 158 15.05 -1.38 -12.62
CA THR A 158 14.54 -2.23 -13.70
C THR A 158 13.02 -2.10 -13.79
N SER A 159 12.49 -2.23 -14.99
CA SER A 159 11.05 -2.14 -15.25
C SER A 159 10.63 -3.19 -16.27
N LYS A 160 9.43 -3.73 -16.11
CA LYS A 160 8.93 -4.78 -16.97
C LYS A 160 7.45 -4.58 -17.31
N VAL A 161 7.11 -4.67 -18.60
CA VAL A 161 5.71 -4.72 -19.03
C VAL A 161 5.24 -6.18 -18.98
N ILE A 162 4.14 -6.42 -18.29
CA ILE A 162 3.54 -7.76 -18.15
C ILE A 162 2.03 -7.66 -18.38
N SER A 163 1.50 -8.50 -19.25
CA SER A 163 0.08 -8.45 -19.65
C SER A 163 -0.92 -8.82 -18.57
N ASN A 164 -0.45 -9.47 -17.49
CA ASN A 164 -1.30 -9.87 -16.37
C ASN A 164 -0.48 -9.86 -15.09
N ILE A 165 -0.71 -8.87 -14.25
CA ILE A 165 0.01 -8.71 -12.99
C ILE A 165 -0.49 -9.72 -11.97
N PRO A 166 0.37 -10.61 -11.41
CA PRO A 166 -0.03 -11.61 -10.43
C PRO A 166 -0.72 -11.01 -9.20
N THR A 167 -1.82 -11.64 -8.77
CA THR A 167 -2.60 -11.23 -7.60
C THR A 167 -2.82 -12.39 -6.63
N ILE A 168 -2.91 -12.08 -5.34
CA ILE A 168 -3.35 -13.00 -4.28
C ILE A 168 -4.76 -12.58 -3.86
N GLY A 169 -5.75 -13.43 -4.15
CA GLY A 169 -7.14 -13.13 -3.82
C GLY A 169 -7.68 -11.90 -4.58
N ILE A 170 -8.65 -11.22 -4.00
CA ILE A 170 -9.32 -10.09 -4.64
C ILE A 170 -8.51 -8.80 -4.40
N GLY A 171 -7.96 -8.23 -5.48
CA GLY A 171 -7.37 -6.87 -5.49
C GLY A 171 -6.02 -6.70 -4.78
N LYS A 172 -5.35 -7.78 -4.36
CA LYS A 172 -4.02 -7.70 -3.72
C LYS A 172 -2.96 -8.27 -4.65
N PHE A 173 -1.92 -7.50 -4.97
CA PHE A 173 -0.81 -7.96 -5.81
C PHE A 173 0.10 -8.96 -5.08
N ASP A 174 0.48 -10.03 -5.78
CA ASP A 174 1.49 -10.98 -5.34
C ASP A 174 2.89 -10.46 -5.67
N ARG A 175 3.41 -9.55 -4.81
CA ARG A 175 4.74 -8.96 -5.01
C ARG A 175 5.85 -10.02 -5.05
N SER A 176 5.67 -11.15 -4.33
CA SER A 176 6.63 -12.26 -4.36
C SER A 176 6.64 -12.98 -5.72
N ALA A 177 5.47 -13.23 -6.29
CA ALA A 177 5.38 -13.80 -7.64
C ALA A 177 5.88 -12.80 -8.70
N ILE A 178 5.56 -11.51 -8.55
CA ILE A 178 6.03 -10.44 -9.45
C ILE A 178 7.56 -10.34 -9.44
N ALA A 179 8.18 -10.37 -8.25
CA ALA A 179 9.63 -10.29 -8.13
C ALA A 179 10.36 -11.43 -8.85
N LYS A 180 9.75 -12.62 -8.93
CA LYS A 180 10.30 -13.78 -9.66
C LYS A 180 10.28 -13.63 -11.18
N LEU A 181 9.58 -12.63 -11.68
CA LEU A 181 9.55 -12.36 -13.13
C LEU A 181 10.77 -11.59 -13.61
N PHE A 182 11.58 -11.00 -12.71
CA PHE A 182 12.81 -10.26 -13.04
C PHE A 182 14.02 -11.17 -13.08
#